data_5daab21bb7aa6ccb586dcd175a453a26
#
_entry.id   5daab21bb7aa6ccb586dcd175a453a26
#
_cell.length_a   1.000
_cell.length_b   1.000
_cell.length_c   1.000
_cell.angle_alpha   90.00
_cell.angle_beta   90.00
_cell.angle_gamma   90.00
#
_symmetry.space_group_name_H-M   'P 1'
#
loop_
_entity.id
_entity.type
_entity.pdbx_description
1 polymer ?
#
loop_
_entity_poly.entity_id
_entity_poly.type
_entity_poly.pdbx_seq_one_letter_code
_entity_poly.pdbx_strand_id
1 'polypeptide(L)'
;NSDIFNWEKQNVEWAQTAGKNHYVGEFGSNETVGSSRQTDIDYYKRGVLMTRIALNFLQAGASGISYWSLLDQYYDRNDDYAQMQQLGLWKYVKEAYASDAATYNAISEDYEVRPQYYAYALLTKYVKAGSDVFPIDLEDEYAVGAAFKDEEGKWTYVFANATDEQKMLEVSNAEATGKFD
;
A
#
# COMPACT_ATOMS: atom_id res chain seq x y z
N ASN A 1 -3.98 11.93 -7.44
CA ASN A 1 -2.63 11.99 -6.81
C ASN A 1 -2.46 13.26 -5.98
N SER A 2 -2.73 14.43 -6.56
CA SER A 2 -2.48 15.73 -5.92
C SER A 2 -3.16 15.88 -4.55
N ASP A 3 -4.40 15.42 -4.41
CA ASP A 3 -5.15 15.58 -3.15
C ASP A 3 -4.56 14.75 -2.01
N ILE A 4 -4.19 13.48 -2.30
CA ILE A 4 -3.57 12.58 -1.32
C ILE A 4 -2.20 13.13 -0.92
N PHE A 5 -1.39 13.55 -1.88
CA PHE A 5 -0.07 14.13 -1.65
C PHE A 5 -0.16 15.42 -0.80
N ASN A 6 -1.03 16.35 -1.18
CA ASN A 6 -1.16 17.64 -0.49
C ASN A 6 -1.69 17.47 0.94
N TRP A 7 -2.65 16.57 1.13
CA TRP A 7 -3.18 16.27 2.45
C TRP A 7 -2.09 15.69 3.38
N GLU A 8 -1.33 14.74 2.88
CA GLU A 8 -0.25 14.11 3.66
C GLU A 8 0.89 15.10 3.92
N LYS A 9 1.27 15.90 2.93
CA LYS A 9 2.29 16.94 3.08
C LYS A 9 1.96 17.90 4.23
N GLN A 10 0.70 18.30 4.36
CA GLN A 10 0.26 19.15 5.46
C GLN A 10 0.44 18.47 6.82
N ASN A 11 0.12 17.17 6.93
CA ASN A 11 0.31 16.41 8.17
C ASN A 11 1.81 16.29 8.53
N VAL A 12 2.65 16.04 7.54
CA VAL A 12 4.11 16.01 7.71
C VAL A 12 4.65 17.36 8.20
N GLU A 13 4.23 18.47 7.57
CA GLU A 13 4.64 19.81 7.95
C GLU A 13 4.24 20.15 9.43
N TRP A 14 3.04 19.74 9.84
CA TRP A 14 2.63 19.90 11.24
C TRP A 14 3.50 19.09 12.20
N ALA A 15 3.80 17.84 11.88
CA ALA A 15 4.68 17.01 12.69
C ALA A 15 6.09 17.61 12.79
N GLN A 16 6.65 18.07 11.67
CA GLN A 16 7.98 18.70 11.60
C GLN A 16 8.03 20.01 12.42
N THR A 17 6.96 20.81 12.42
CA THR A 17 6.87 22.01 13.26
C THR A 17 6.97 21.65 14.74
N ALA A 18 6.52 20.46 15.13
CA ALA A 18 6.66 19.95 16.50
C ALA A 18 7.98 19.17 16.72
N GLY A 19 8.90 19.14 15.75
CA GLY A 19 10.15 18.37 15.81
C GLY A 19 9.94 16.85 15.82
N LYS A 20 8.88 16.39 15.18
CA LYS A 20 8.50 14.97 15.13
C LYS A 20 8.48 14.43 13.70
N ASN A 21 8.70 13.13 13.59
CA ASN A 21 8.42 12.39 12.36
C ASN A 21 6.93 12.10 12.26
N HIS A 22 6.43 12.02 11.03
CA HIS A 22 5.06 11.61 10.74
C HIS A 22 5.02 10.19 10.19
N TYR A 23 4.11 9.36 10.72
CA TYR A 23 3.88 8.00 10.28
C TYR A 23 2.40 7.80 9.95
N VAL A 24 2.13 7.24 8.80
CA VAL A 24 0.78 6.78 8.45
C VAL A 24 0.56 5.41 9.10
N GLY A 25 -0.07 5.39 10.26
CA GLY A 25 -0.24 4.21 11.10
C GLY A 25 -1.11 3.13 10.46
N GLU A 26 -2.06 3.55 9.61
CA GLU A 26 -2.81 2.64 8.76
C GLU A 26 -3.31 3.37 7.51
N PHE A 27 -3.28 2.69 6.37
CA PHE A 27 -3.94 3.16 5.17
C PHE A 27 -4.52 1.99 4.38
N GLY A 28 -5.56 2.29 3.68
CA GLY A 28 -6.26 1.41 2.76
C GLY A 28 -7.23 2.27 1.97
N SER A 29 -7.94 1.70 1.03
CA SER A 29 -9.02 2.42 0.36
C SER A 29 -10.33 1.73 0.69
N ASN A 30 -11.21 2.45 1.35
CA ASN A 30 -12.59 2.03 1.59
C ASN A 30 -13.52 2.96 0.83
N GLU A 31 -13.81 2.62 -0.40
CA GLU A 31 -14.69 3.41 -1.27
C GLU A 31 -16.15 3.29 -0.85
N THR A 32 -16.48 2.28 -0.06
CA THR A 32 -17.83 2.06 0.44
C THR A 32 -17.81 2.08 1.97
N VAL A 33 -18.16 3.21 2.56
CA VAL A 33 -18.23 3.38 4.00
C VAL A 33 -19.13 2.32 4.62
N GLY A 34 -18.62 1.62 5.64
CA GLY A 34 -19.34 0.55 6.33
C GLY A 34 -19.36 -0.80 5.62
N SER A 35 -18.70 -0.92 4.48
CA SER A 35 -18.58 -2.23 3.81
C SER A 35 -17.54 -3.11 4.52
N SER A 36 -17.90 -4.37 4.71
CA SER A 36 -16.98 -5.42 5.19
C SER A 36 -16.02 -5.91 4.11
N ARG A 37 -16.18 -5.46 2.88
CA ARG A 37 -15.36 -5.82 1.74
C ARG A 37 -14.97 -4.58 0.95
N GLN A 38 -13.70 -4.42 0.68
CA GLN A 38 -13.20 -3.35 -0.20
C GLN A 38 -13.51 -3.65 -1.67
N THR A 39 -13.79 -2.59 -2.42
CA THR A 39 -13.99 -2.69 -3.87
C THR A 39 -12.73 -3.25 -4.55
N ASP A 40 -12.93 -4.13 -5.51
CA ASP A 40 -11.87 -4.74 -6.32
C ASP A 40 -10.74 -5.45 -5.53
N ILE A 41 -11.02 -5.86 -4.28
CA ILE A 41 -10.00 -6.43 -3.39
C ILE A 41 -9.29 -7.66 -3.95
N ASP A 42 -9.96 -8.44 -4.78
CA ASP A 42 -9.42 -9.67 -5.38
C ASP A 42 -8.70 -9.41 -6.72
N TYR A 43 -8.51 -8.13 -7.11
CA TYR A 43 -7.89 -7.79 -8.39
C TYR A 43 -6.50 -7.16 -8.21
N TYR A 44 -5.61 -7.45 -9.15
CA TYR A 44 -4.24 -6.89 -9.19
C TYR A 44 -4.24 -5.35 -9.21
N LYS A 45 -5.17 -4.73 -9.96
CA LYS A 45 -5.31 -3.27 -10.04
C LYS A 45 -5.47 -2.60 -8.68
N ARG A 46 -6.06 -3.32 -7.70
CA ARG A 46 -6.16 -2.82 -6.32
C ARG A 46 -4.78 -2.62 -5.69
N GLY A 47 -3.87 -3.56 -5.92
CA GLY A 47 -2.49 -3.45 -5.44
C GLY A 47 -1.74 -2.28 -6.09
N VAL A 48 -1.98 -2.03 -7.38
CA VAL A 48 -1.42 -0.86 -8.08
C VAL A 48 -1.95 0.44 -7.46
N LEU A 49 -3.25 0.51 -7.16
CA LEU A 49 -3.85 1.66 -6.47
C LEU A 49 -3.23 1.88 -5.09
N MET A 50 -3.04 0.81 -4.31
CA MET A 50 -2.43 0.90 -2.98
C MET A 50 -0.97 1.34 -3.06
N THR A 51 -0.21 0.83 -4.03
CA THR A 51 1.17 1.26 -4.29
C THR A 51 1.21 2.75 -4.66
N ARG A 52 0.28 3.21 -5.49
CA ARG A 52 0.15 4.62 -5.86
C ARG A 52 -0.11 5.51 -4.64
N ILE A 53 -1.02 5.10 -3.73
CA ILE A 53 -1.29 5.83 -2.49
C ILE A 53 -0.04 5.85 -1.60
N ALA A 54 0.61 4.71 -1.43
CA ALA A 54 1.85 4.58 -0.65
C ALA A 54 2.96 5.51 -1.17
N LEU A 55 3.17 5.56 -2.48
CA LEU A 55 4.16 6.44 -3.10
C LEU A 55 3.84 7.92 -2.86
N ASN A 56 2.57 8.33 -2.91
CA ASN A 56 2.18 9.71 -2.58
C ASN A 56 2.49 10.07 -1.13
N PHE A 57 2.23 9.17 -0.17
CA PHE A 57 2.56 9.40 1.23
C PHE A 57 4.08 9.53 1.45
N LEU A 58 4.87 8.63 0.86
CA LEU A 58 6.32 8.67 1.00
C LEU A 58 6.93 9.92 0.36
N GLN A 59 6.46 10.33 -0.83
CA GLN A 59 6.91 11.55 -1.48
C GLN A 59 6.51 12.82 -0.72
N ALA A 60 5.38 12.79 -0.01
CA ALA A 60 4.96 13.90 0.84
C ALA A 60 5.81 14.05 2.12
N GLY A 61 6.65 13.03 2.43
CA GLY A 61 7.60 13.05 3.54
C GLY A 61 7.19 12.18 4.73
N ALA A 62 6.20 11.29 4.58
CA ALA A 62 5.91 10.29 5.61
C ALA A 62 7.14 9.43 5.89
N SER A 63 7.51 9.29 7.16
CA SER A 63 8.66 8.52 7.60
C SER A 63 8.42 7.02 7.65
N GLY A 64 7.17 6.60 7.51
CA GLY A 64 6.75 5.23 7.41
C GLY A 64 5.25 5.12 7.18
N ILE A 65 4.86 4.00 6.59
CA ILE A 65 3.47 3.73 6.23
C ILE A 65 3.12 2.28 6.56
N SER A 66 1.88 2.03 6.95
CA SER A 66 1.39 0.71 7.29
C SER A 66 0.09 0.41 6.54
N TYR A 67 0.11 -0.62 5.70
CA TYR A 67 -1.08 -1.03 4.96
C TYR A 67 -2.07 -1.76 5.87
N TRP A 68 -3.33 -1.40 5.84
CA TRP A 68 -4.41 -2.12 6.48
C TRP A 68 -5.20 -2.95 5.47
N SER A 69 -5.06 -4.27 5.48
CA SER A 69 -4.33 -5.08 6.44
C SER A 69 -3.63 -6.26 5.76
N LEU A 70 -2.82 -7.00 6.50
CA LEU A 70 -2.15 -8.19 5.95
C LEU A 70 -3.15 -9.32 5.69
N LEU A 71 -4.03 -9.58 6.65
CA LEU A 71 -5.01 -10.68 6.61
C LEU A 71 -6.44 -10.14 6.61
N ASP A 72 -7.37 -10.87 6.03
CA ASP A 72 -8.78 -10.71 6.35
C ASP A 72 -8.97 -10.94 7.84
N GLN A 73 -9.80 -10.14 8.47
CA GLN A 73 -9.97 -10.16 9.90
C GLN A 73 -11.42 -10.37 10.27
N TYR A 74 -11.63 -11.25 11.23
CA TYR A 74 -12.93 -11.45 11.85
C TYR A 74 -13.06 -10.52 13.06
N TYR A 75 -14.07 -9.69 13.06
CA TYR A 75 -14.39 -8.83 14.19
C TYR A 75 -15.60 -9.42 14.91
N ASP A 76 -15.36 -9.96 16.09
CA ASP A 76 -16.42 -10.27 17.04
C ASP A 76 -16.82 -8.95 17.74
N ARG A 77 -17.89 -8.38 17.27
CA ARG A 77 -18.56 -7.33 18.02
C ARG A 77 -19.63 -8.02 18.88
N ASN A 78 -19.65 -7.71 20.17
CA ASN A 78 -20.65 -8.20 21.14
C ASN A 78 -22.09 -7.85 20.77
N ASP A 79 -22.35 -7.34 19.60
CA ASP A 79 -23.62 -6.88 19.08
C ASP A 79 -23.93 -7.55 17.73
N ASP A 80 -24.36 -8.81 17.74
CA ASP A 80 -24.97 -9.57 16.63
C ASP A 80 -24.36 -9.47 15.20
N TYR A 81 -23.23 -8.76 15.03
CA TYR A 81 -22.58 -8.49 13.75
C TYR A 81 -21.14 -8.98 13.68
N ALA A 82 -20.89 -10.16 14.19
CA ALA A 82 -19.64 -10.84 13.91
C ALA A 82 -19.53 -11.08 12.39
N GLN A 83 -18.61 -10.39 11.73
CA GLN A 83 -18.41 -10.57 10.29
C GLN A 83 -16.94 -10.52 9.89
N MET A 84 -16.62 -11.27 8.85
CA MET A 84 -15.30 -11.22 8.23
C MET A 84 -15.11 -9.89 7.51
N GLN A 85 -14.07 -9.16 7.88
CA GLN A 85 -13.61 -7.97 7.16
C GLN A 85 -12.64 -8.39 6.06
N GLN A 86 -13.10 -8.30 4.81
CA GLN A 86 -12.30 -8.65 3.64
C GLN A 86 -11.47 -7.44 3.20
N LEU A 87 -10.37 -7.20 3.90
CA LEU A 87 -9.48 -6.04 3.74
C LEU A 87 -8.03 -6.46 3.46
N GLY A 88 -7.72 -7.74 3.66
CA GLY A 88 -6.35 -8.24 3.70
C GLY A 88 -5.70 -8.43 2.33
N LEU A 89 -4.38 -8.39 2.31
CA LEU A 89 -3.56 -8.87 1.20
C LEU A 89 -3.68 -10.40 1.05
N TRP A 90 -4.03 -11.08 2.14
CA TRP A 90 -4.31 -12.50 2.21
C TRP A 90 -5.79 -12.73 2.52
N LYS A 91 -6.43 -13.49 1.64
CA LYS A 91 -7.84 -13.82 1.70
C LYS A 91 -8.07 -15.04 2.60
N TYR A 92 -9.03 -14.95 3.50
CA TYR A 92 -9.54 -16.11 4.22
C TYR A 92 -10.41 -16.96 3.31
N VAL A 93 -10.14 -18.29 3.25
CA VAL A 93 -10.77 -19.17 2.27
C VAL A 93 -11.70 -20.23 2.86
N LYS A 94 -11.77 -20.39 4.19
CA LYS A 94 -12.76 -21.30 4.79
C LYS A 94 -14.17 -20.78 4.62
N GLU A 95 -15.03 -21.61 4.07
CA GLU A 95 -16.46 -21.28 3.88
C GLU A 95 -17.25 -21.25 5.21
N ALA A 96 -16.86 -22.04 6.17
CA ALA A 96 -17.44 -22.01 7.49
C ALA A 96 -16.83 -20.87 8.30
N TYR A 97 -17.48 -19.72 8.28
CA TYR A 97 -17.26 -18.73 9.33
C TYR A 97 -17.53 -19.40 10.66
N ALA A 98 -16.47 -19.81 11.32
CA ALA A 98 -16.61 -20.28 12.67
C ALA A 98 -17.22 -19.15 13.48
N SER A 99 -18.32 -19.46 14.11
CA SER A 99 -19.01 -18.52 15.01
C SER A 99 -18.20 -18.26 16.29
N ASP A 100 -16.99 -18.79 16.40
CA ASP A 100 -16.14 -18.59 17.55
C ASP A 100 -14.71 -18.19 17.16
N ALA A 101 -14.14 -17.30 17.95
CA ALA A 101 -12.78 -16.78 17.77
C ALA A 101 -11.69 -17.86 17.87
N ALA A 102 -11.96 -19.00 18.50
CA ALA A 102 -10.97 -20.06 18.67
C ALA A 102 -10.74 -20.80 17.34
N THR A 103 -11.78 -20.99 16.54
CA THR A 103 -11.65 -21.60 15.22
C THR A 103 -10.99 -20.65 14.20
N TYR A 104 -11.16 -19.34 14.37
CA TYR A 104 -10.54 -18.33 13.54
C TYR A 104 -9.01 -18.23 13.75
N ASN A 105 -8.55 -18.41 14.97
CA ASN A 105 -7.11 -18.36 15.29
C ASN A 105 -6.31 -19.57 14.82
N ALA A 106 -6.96 -20.57 14.29
CA ALA A 106 -6.32 -21.76 13.75
C ALA A 106 -5.90 -21.59 12.29
N ILE A 107 -5.09 -20.53 11.89
CA ILE A 107 -3.94 -20.79 11.13
C ILE A 107 -3.84 -20.59 9.62
N SER A 108 -2.59 -20.43 9.23
CA SER A 108 -1.95 -20.21 7.94
C SER A 108 -2.47 -21.02 6.73
N GLU A 109 -3.07 -22.17 6.92
CA GLU A 109 -3.60 -23.02 5.85
C GLU A 109 -4.95 -22.53 5.30
N ASP A 110 -5.60 -21.62 6.03
CA ASP A 110 -6.90 -21.09 5.67
C ASP A 110 -6.83 -19.79 4.88
N TYR A 111 -5.64 -19.37 4.47
CA TYR A 111 -5.41 -18.12 3.77
C TYR A 111 -4.75 -18.33 2.41
N GLU A 112 -5.21 -17.58 1.43
CA GLU A 112 -4.61 -17.48 0.10
C GLU A 112 -4.17 -16.05 -0.21
N VAL A 113 -3.06 -15.93 -0.91
CA VAL A 113 -2.55 -14.63 -1.37
C VAL A 113 -3.49 -14.05 -2.43
N ARG A 114 -3.90 -12.80 -2.23
CA ARG A 114 -4.62 -12.07 -3.27
C ARG A 114 -3.67 -11.52 -4.35
N PRO A 115 -4.14 -11.38 -5.60
CA PRO A 115 -3.34 -10.79 -6.67
C PRO A 115 -2.78 -9.39 -6.33
N GLN A 116 -3.52 -8.59 -5.57
CA GLN A 116 -3.07 -7.26 -5.11
C GLN A 116 -1.77 -7.29 -4.26
N TYR A 117 -1.53 -8.39 -3.55
CA TYR A 117 -0.29 -8.59 -2.78
C TYR A 117 0.94 -8.41 -3.64
N TYR A 118 0.94 -9.01 -4.85
CA TYR A 118 2.12 -9.01 -5.69
C TYR A 118 2.51 -7.61 -6.16
N ALA A 119 1.54 -6.75 -6.45
CA ALA A 119 1.82 -5.36 -6.80
C ALA A 119 2.43 -4.59 -5.63
N TYR A 120 1.83 -4.70 -4.44
CA TYR A 120 2.33 -4.02 -3.25
C TYR A 120 3.67 -4.59 -2.74
N ALA A 121 3.86 -5.89 -2.89
CA ALA A 121 5.08 -6.57 -2.50
C ALA A 121 6.33 -6.08 -3.26
N LEU A 122 6.18 -5.58 -4.50
CA LEU A 122 7.29 -4.98 -5.22
C LEU A 122 7.86 -3.77 -4.47
N LEU A 123 6.98 -2.89 -3.96
CA LEU A 123 7.40 -1.75 -3.15
C LEU A 123 8.16 -2.22 -1.90
N THR A 124 7.55 -3.11 -1.12
CA THR A 124 8.13 -3.54 0.16
C THR A 124 9.38 -4.41 0.01
N LYS A 125 9.54 -5.09 -1.12
CA LYS A 125 10.71 -5.92 -1.41
C LYS A 125 11.94 -5.11 -1.78
N TYR A 126 11.76 -4.03 -2.54
CA TYR A 126 12.88 -3.31 -3.14
C TYR A 126 13.21 -1.99 -2.46
N VAL A 127 12.27 -1.39 -1.75
CA VAL A 127 12.51 -0.20 -0.95
C VAL A 127 12.93 -0.61 0.46
N LYS A 128 14.19 -0.34 0.80
CA LYS A 128 14.74 -0.67 2.12
C LYS A 128 14.35 0.38 3.15
N ALA A 129 14.19 -0.06 4.40
CA ALA A 129 14.06 0.87 5.52
C ALA A 129 15.29 1.78 5.61
N GLY A 130 15.09 3.04 5.96
CA GLY A 130 16.16 4.04 6.02
C GLY A 130 16.54 4.67 4.68
N SER A 131 15.85 4.30 3.59
CA SER A 131 16.09 4.96 2.29
C SER A 131 15.60 6.40 2.28
N ASP A 132 16.41 7.29 1.71
CA ASP A 132 15.97 8.63 1.34
C ASP A 132 14.96 8.56 0.18
N VAL A 133 13.94 9.41 0.22
CA VAL A 133 12.88 9.46 -0.80
C VAL A 133 13.04 10.70 -1.67
N PHE A 134 13.07 10.51 -2.98
CA PHE A 134 13.15 11.55 -3.97
C PHE A 134 11.91 11.55 -4.86
N PRO A 135 11.08 12.60 -4.81
CA PRO A 135 9.90 12.70 -5.67
C PRO A 135 10.27 12.69 -7.16
N ILE A 136 9.44 12.02 -7.95
CA ILE A 136 9.51 12.07 -9.41
C ILE A 136 8.19 12.68 -9.92
N ASP A 137 8.29 13.81 -10.61
CA ASP A 137 7.15 14.41 -11.30
C ASP A 137 7.02 13.79 -12.69
N LEU A 138 5.93 13.07 -12.90
CA LEU A 138 5.64 12.42 -14.18
C LEU A 138 4.72 13.25 -15.08
N GLU A 139 4.26 14.41 -14.61
CA GLU A 139 3.23 15.23 -15.31
C GLU A 139 1.99 14.39 -15.72
N ASP A 140 1.67 13.34 -14.96
CA ASP A 140 0.61 12.39 -15.25
C ASP A 140 -0.30 12.18 -14.03
N GLU A 141 -1.60 12.39 -14.22
CA GLU A 141 -2.58 12.25 -13.15
C GLU A 141 -2.72 10.81 -12.65
N TYR A 142 -2.52 9.83 -13.53
CA TYR A 142 -2.76 8.41 -13.24
C TYR A 142 -1.50 7.60 -13.00
N ALA A 143 -0.33 8.19 -13.22
CA ALA A 143 0.94 7.59 -12.90
C ALA A 143 1.60 8.33 -11.73
N VAL A 144 2.36 7.59 -10.93
CA VAL A 144 3.19 8.15 -9.87
C VAL A 144 4.51 7.39 -9.83
N GLY A 145 5.60 8.09 -9.56
CA GLY A 145 6.91 7.50 -9.43
C GLY A 145 7.66 8.12 -8.25
N ALA A 146 8.53 7.34 -7.63
CA ALA A 146 9.49 7.82 -6.66
C ALA A 146 10.82 7.10 -6.81
N ALA A 147 11.91 7.79 -6.51
CA ALA A 147 13.23 7.20 -6.38
C ALA A 147 13.60 7.08 -4.90
N PHE A 148 14.27 6.00 -4.58
CA PHE A 148 14.74 5.71 -3.23
C PHE A 148 16.21 5.44 -3.27
N LYS A 149 16.97 6.00 -2.32
CA LYS A 149 18.39 5.75 -2.17
C LYS A 149 18.65 5.17 -0.78
N ASP A 150 19.14 3.95 -0.74
CA ASP A 150 19.45 3.28 0.52
C ASP A 150 20.79 3.79 1.12
N GLU A 151 21.10 3.38 2.35
CA GLU A 151 22.32 3.76 3.08
C GLU A 151 23.60 3.28 2.37
N GLU A 152 23.52 2.27 1.50
CA GLU A 152 24.63 1.79 0.67
C GLU A 152 24.79 2.61 -0.61
N GLY A 153 23.91 3.59 -0.85
CA GLY A 153 23.91 4.45 -2.04
C GLY A 153 23.22 3.82 -3.26
N LYS A 154 22.58 2.68 -3.10
CA LYS A 154 21.85 2.00 -4.18
C LYS A 154 20.51 2.67 -4.43
N TRP A 155 20.20 2.88 -5.70
CA TRP A 155 18.94 3.46 -6.14
C TRP A 155 17.91 2.39 -6.47
N THR A 156 16.66 2.65 -6.07
CA THR A 156 15.47 1.91 -6.46
C THR A 156 14.45 2.90 -7.01
N TYR A 157 13.95 2.64 -8.20
CA TYR A 157 12.90 3.45 -8.84
C TYR A 157 11.62 2.65 -8.85
N VAL A 158 10.55 3.24 -8.36
CA VAL A 158 9.22 2.61 -8.31
C VAL A 158 8.23 3.48 -9.05
N PHE A 159 7.49 2.86 -9.99
CA PHE A 159 6.46 3.52 -10.77
C PHE A 159 5.16 2.73 -10.67
N ALA A 160 4.05 3.44 -10.53
CA ALA A 160 2.72 2.86 -10.54
C ALA A 160 1.87 3.55 -11.62
N ASN A 161 1.41 2.76 -12.60
CA ASN A 161 0.49 3.20 -13.64
C ASN A 161 -0.90 2.64 -13.32
N ALA A 162 -1.85 3.51 -12.97
CA ALA A 162 -3.21 3.14 -12.61
C ALA A 162 -4.18 3.16 -13.81
N THR A 163 -3.66 3.17 -15.04
CA THR A 163 -4.46 3.06 -16.26
C THR A 163 -4.32 1.67 -16.88
N ASP A 164 -5.25 1.33 -17.78
CA ASP A 164 -5.15 0.13 -18.62
C ASP A 164 -4.27 0.36 -19.86
N GLU A 165 -3.71 1.55 -20.02
CA GLU A 165 -2.88 1.91 -21.17
C GLU A 165 -1.40 1.69 -20.85
N GLN A 166 -0.68 1.19 -21.83
CA GLN A 166 0.78 1.09 -21.74
C GLN A 166 1.39 2.49 -21.75
N LYS A 167 2.24 2.80 -20.76
CA LYS A 167 2.99 4.04 -20.69
C LYS A 167 4.47 3.76 -20.86
N MET A 168 5.13 4.57 -21.67
CA MET A 168 6.59 4.50 -21.83
C MET A 168 7.23 5.49 -20.87
N LEU A 169 8.18 5.01 -20.09
CA LEU A 169 8.99 5.83 -19.20
C LEU A 169 10.40 5.93 -19.78
N GLU A 170 10.90 7.16 -19.94
CA GLU A 170 12.29 7.42 -20.26
C GLU A 170 13.01 7.85 -18.97
N VAL A 171 13.98 7.06 -18.53
CA VAL A 171 14.81 7.37 -17.38
C VAL A 171 16.18 7.81 -17.89
N SER A 172 16.40 9.13 -17.97
CA SER A 172 17.66 9.71 -18.37
C SER A 172 18.61 9.84 -17.18
N ASN A 173 19.93 9.67 -17.44
CA ASN A 173 21.00 9.78 -16.44
C ASN A 173 20.96 8.74 -15.30
N ALA A 174 20.20 7.66 -15.45
CA ALA A 174 20.34 6.53 -14.55
C ALA A 174 21.48 5.64 -15.03
N GLU A 175 22.44 5.35 -14.17
CA GLU A 175 23.31 4.18 -14.36
C GLU A 175 22.43 2.94 -14.12
N ALA A 176 21.64 2.58 -15.14
CA ALA A 176 20.70 1.48 -15.04
C ALA A 176 21.46 0.15 -15.09
N THR A 177 21.70 -0.41 -13.93
CA THR A 177 22.17 -1.80 -13.78
C THR A 177 21.03 -2.74 -13.38
N GLY A 178 19.78 -2.31 -13.53
CA GLY A 178 18.60 -2.97 -12.99
C GLY A 178 17.92 -3.96 -13.92
N LYS A 179 17.24 -4.94 -13.31
CA LYS A 179 16.20 -5.71 -13.96
C LYS A 179 14.91 -4.91 -13.92
N PHE A 180 14.22 -4.86 -15.04
CA PHE A 180 12.85 -4.38 -15.11
C PHE A 180 11.93 -5.61 -14.96
N ASP A 181 11.11 -5.64 -13.93
CA ASP A 181 10.06 -6.64 -13.71
C ASP A 181 8.68 -6.01 -13.91
#